data_7906242850b67bb602f5df54a20d8366
#
_entry.id   7906242850b67bb602f5df54a20d8366
#
_cell.length_a   1.000
_cell.length_b   1.000
_cell.length_c   1.000
_cell.angle_alpha   90.00
_cell.angle_beta   90.00
_cell.angle_gamma   90.00
#
_symmetry.space_group_name_H-M   'P 1'
#
loop_
_entity.id
_entity.type
_entity.pdbx_description
1 polymer ?
#
loop_
_entity_poly.entity_id
_entity_poly.type
_entity_poly.pdbx_seq_one_letter_code
_entity_poly.pdbx_strand_id
1 'polypeptide(L)'
;MNEAYIIDAVRTPVGKRKGGLAGVHPADMAAHVIKTLVWRHDIDPAAIDDVILGCLDNIGSQAGDIARTAALAAGLPESVPGVTIDRQCGSAQQAVHFAAQGVMSGTADLIVAGGVQKMSQFPILSAFGAGEPFGSVDPWTDCKGWAERYGDQEISQFRGAEMIAQHWNLSREDNERFAFASHQRALSAIAEGRFEREITPFAGISVDEGPRADTSLEKMAGLPTLVEGGVLTAAVASQISDGAAGLLIASQAAVDRFGLTPRARIHHMSVRGADPVMMLTAPIPATQHALKRTGMSIADIDAVEINEAFAPVVLAWLAEIDADPETVNPNGGAIALGHPIGCTGARLMTSLLHELERTGGRYGLQTMCEGGGQANVTIIERL
;
A
#
# COMPACT_ATOMS: atom_id res chain seq x y z
N MET A 1 -21.19 7.79 16.59
CA MET A 1 -19.72 7.81 16.46
C MET A 1 -19.38 8.93 15.48
N ASN A 2 -18.32 9.67 15.71
CA ASN A 2 -17.84 10.63 14.74
C ASN A 2 -17.41 9.90 13.45
N GLU A 3 -17.61 10.52 12.31
CA GLU A 3 -17.13 10.00 11.03
C GLU A 3 -15.73 10.55 10.71
N ALA A 4 -14.97 9.81 9.95
CA ALA A 4 -13.68 10.25 9.42
C ALA A 4 -13.80 10.38 7.90
N TYR A 5 -13.53 11.57 7.39
CA TYR A 5 -13.65 11.90 5.98
C TYR A 5 -12.28 11.95 5.31
N ILE A 6 -12.24 11.46 4.08
CA ILE A 6 -11.11 11.66 3.17
C ILE A 6 -11.42 12.93 2.38
N ILE A 7 -10.59 13.95 2.58
CA ILE A 7 -10.71 15.25 1.91
C ILE A 7 -9.95 15.25 0.58
N ASP A 8 -8.73 14.73 0.61
CA ASP A 8 -7.90 14.60 -0.59
C ASP A 8 -6.97 13.40 -0.49
N ALA A 9 -6.50 12.94 -1.63
CA ALA A 9 -5.55 11.85 -1.73
C ALA A 9 -4.66 12.07 -2.95
N VAL A 10 -3.33 12.06 -2.75
CA VAL A 10 -2.34 12.29 -3.80
C VAL A 10 -1.12 11.40 -3.61
N ARG A 11 -0.35 11.23 -4.68
CA ARG A 11 0.89 10.47 -4.66
C ARG A 11 1.93 11.06 -5.61
N THR A 12 3.19 10.73 -5.37
CA THR A 12 4.21 10.88 -6.42
C THR A 12 3.96 9.86 -7.53
N PRO A 13 4.54 10.03 -8.71
CA PRO A 13 4.76 8.89 -9.59
C PRO A 13 5.53 7.80 -8.83
N VAL A 14 5.30 6.53 -9.16
CA VAL A 14 6.09 5.43 -8.64
C VAL A 14 7.36 5.30 -9.50
N GLY A 15 8.51 5.52 -8.85
CA GLY A 15 9.81 5.37 -9.47
C GLY A 15 10.25 3.91 -9.50
N LYS A 16 10.74 3.42 -10.64
CA LYS A 16 11.37 2.11 -10.73
C LYS A 16 12.77 2.11 -10.11
N ARG A 17 13.28 0.92 -9.81
CA ARG A 17 14.68 0.77 -9.36
C ARG A 17 15.64 1.50 -10.31
N LYS A 18 16.48 2.40 -9.77
CA LYS A 18 17.41 3.27 -10.52
C LYS A 18 16.70 4.24 -11.49
N GLY A 19 15.39 4.52 -11.29
CA GLY A 19 14.61 5.47 -12.07
C GLY A 19 14.73 6.91 -11.56
N GLY A 20 13.76 7.75 -11.94
CA GLY A 20 13.78 9.20 -11.67
C GLY A 20 13.78 9.56 -10.18
N LEU A 21 13.24 8.70 -9.29
CA LEU A 21 13.24 8.94 -7.85
C LEU A 21 14.48 8.39 -7.12
N ALA A 22 15.36 7.63 -7.78
CA ALA A 22 16.48 6.95 -7.12
C ALA A 22 17.50 7.92 -6.46
N GLY A 23 17.63 9.14 -6.97
CA GLY A 23 18.47 10.20 -6.40
C GLY A 23 17.80 11.09 -5.35
N VAL A 24 16.49 10.93 -5.12
CA VAL A 24 15.72 11.80 -4.24
C VAL A 24 15.80 11.33 -2.79
N HIS A 25 15.86 12.26 -1.84
CA HIS A 25 15.80 11.94 -0.41
C HIS A 25 14.37 11.49 -0.03
N PRO A 26 14.18 10.42 0.76
CA PRO A 26 12.82 9.93 1.07
C PRO A 26 11.96 10.94 1.82
N ALA A 27 12.54 11.73 2.72
CA ALA A 27 11.80 12.80 3.40
C ALA A 27 11.30 13.89 2.43
N ASP A 28 12.03 14.19 1.34
CA ASP A 28 11.59 15.16 0.33
C ASP A 28 10.43 14.62 -0.50
N MET A 29 10.40 13.30 -0.79
CA MET A 29 9.25 12.66 -1.44
C MET A 29 7.99 12.78 -0.58
N ALA A 30 8.09 12.45 0.71
CA ALA A 30 6.98 12.57 1.64
C ALA A 30 6.58 14.04 1.86
N ALA A 31 7.54 14.94 2.01
CA ALA A 31 7.31 16.38 2.16
C ALA A 31 6.54 16.97 0.97
N HIS A 32 6.84 16.53 -0.25
CA HIS A 32 6.11 16.97 -1.45
C HIS A 32 4.62 16.58 -1.38
N VAL A 33 4.31 15.36 -0.95
CA VAL A 33 2.92 14.89 -0.76
C VAL A 33 2.23 15.67 0.36
N ILE A 34 2.85 15.80 1.53
CA ILE A 34 2.31 16.57 2.67
C ILE A 34 2.02 18.00 2.24
N LYS A 35 3.00 18.66 1.62
CA LYS A 35 2.85 20.03 1.12
C LYS A 35 1.67 20.13 0.15
N THR A 36 1.55 19.23 -0.81
CA THR A 36 0.45 19.24 -1.78
C THR A 36 -0.91 19.15 -1.09
N LEU A 37 -1.08 18.22 -0.13
CA LEU A 37 -2.34 18.03 0.60
C LEU A 37 -2.74 19.26 1.42
N VAL A 38 -1.81 19.89 2.11
CA VAL A 38 -2.11 21.01 3.00
C VAL A 38 -2.37 22.31 2.22
N TRP A 39 -1.49 22.66 1.27
CA TRP A 39 -1.58 23.95 0.56
C TRP A 39 -2.61 23.98 -0.56
N ARG A 40 -3.03 22.82 -1.08
CA ARG A 40 -4.10 22.76 -2.10
C ARG A 40 -5.46 23.20 -1.55
N HIS A 41 -5.67 23.08 -0.24
CA HIS A 41 -6.95 23.36 0.43
C HIS A 41 -6.93 24.67 1.24
N ASP A 42 -5.89 25.51 1.12
CA ASP A 42 -5.72 26.77 1.87
C ASP A 42 -5.89 26.59 3.39
N ILE A 43 -5.44 25.46 3.91
CA ILE A 43 -5.47 25.13 5.34
C ILE A 43 -4.29 25.80 6.03
N ASP A 44 -4.53 26.43 7.19
CA ASP A 44 -3.45 26.83 8.09
C ASP A 44 -2.62 25.61 8.48
N PRO A 45 -1.32 25.54 8.11
CA PRO A 45 -0.50 24.40 8.44
C PRO A 45 -0.44 24.05 9.93
N ALA A 46 -0.67 25.04 10.80
CA ALA A 46 -0.72 24.85 12.26
C ALA A 46 -1.99 24.11 12.73
N ALA A 47 -2.98 23.95 11.85
CA ALA A 47 -4.21 23.21 12.15
C ALA A 47 -4.07 21.69 11.95
N ILE A 48 -2.95 21.23 11.39
CA ILE A 48 -2.66 19.80 11.29
C ILE A 48 -2.31 19.27 12.68
N ASP A 49 -3.11 18.32 13.18
CA ASP A 49 -2.91 17.74 14.51
C ASP A 49 -1.77 16.72 14.55
N ASP A 50 -1.58 15.95 13.44
CA ASP A 50 -0.52 14.95 13.35
C ASP A 50 -0.19 14.61 11.88
N VAL A 51 1.01 14.08 11.67
CA VAL A 51 1.46 13.47 10.40
C VAL A 51 1.84 12.02 10.68
N ILE A 52 1.06 11.07 10.17
CA ILE A 52 1.25 9.64 10.39
C ILE A 52 1.70 8.97 9.10
N LEU A 53 2.95 8.51 9.01
CA LEU A 53 3.48 7.88 7.81
C LEU A 53 3.94 6.45 8.04
N GLY A 54 3.57 5.57 7.10
CA GLY A 54 4.16 4.24 6.98
C GLY A 54 5.55 4.30 6.35
N CYS A 55 6.50 3.58 6.94
CA CYS A 55 7.81 3.35 6.37
C CYS A 55 8.43 2.08 6.97
N LEU A 56 9.03 1.24 6.14
CA LEU A 56 9.77 0.05 6.55
C LEU A 56 11.27 0.27 6.40
N ASP A 57 12.04 -0.70 6.92
CA ASP A 57 13.50 -0.59 6.85
C ASP A 57 13.97 0.79 7.33
N ASN A 58 13.59 1.14 8.58
CA ASN A 58 13.82 2.44 9.18
C ASN A 58 15.31 2.62 9.56
N ILE A 59 16.17 2.64 8.55
CA ILE A 59 17.62 2.83 8.66
C ILE A 59 18.09 4.02 7.80
N GLY A 60 19.24 4.58 8.12
CA GLY A 60 19.80 5.70 7.37
C GLY A 60 18.84 6.87 7.22
N SER A 61 18.58 7.30 6.00
CA SER A 61 17.68 8.42 5.71
C SER A 61 16.18 8.15 5.95
N GLN A 62 15.82 6.91 6.24
CA GLN A 62 14.45 6.53 6.66
C GLN A 62 14.33 6.38 8.19
N ALA A 63 15.43 6.48 8.94
CA ALA A 63 15.44 6.36 10.39
C ALA A 63 15.01 7.65 11.11
N GLY A 64 14.83 7.55 12.42
CA GLY A 64 14.65 8.70 13.29
C GLY A 64 13.32 9.45 13.08
N ASP A 65 12.24 8.71 12.84
CA ASP A 65 10.91 9.27 12.57
C ASP A 65 10.87 10.13 11.29
N ILE A 66 10.82 9.44 10.15
CA ILE A 66 10.75 10.10 8.84
C ILE A 66 9.48 10.93 8.68
N ALA A 67 8.38 10.60 9.36
CA ALA A 67 7.15 11.39 9.32
C ALA A 67 7.38 12.80 9.87
N ARG A 68 8.01 12.91 11.03
CA ARG A 68 8.37 14.19 11.61
C ARG A 68 9.36 14.98 10.73
N THR A 69 10.38 14.29 10.22
CA THR A 69 11.37 14.90 9.32
C THR A 69 10.69 15.45 8.05
N ALA A 70 9.78 14.67 7.45
CA ALA A 70 9.04 15.09 6.26
C ALA A 70 8.06 16.24 6.52
N ALA A 71 7.38 16.25 7.68
CA ALA A 71 6.49 17.32 8.09
C ALA A 71 7.23 18.66 8.16
N LEU A 72 8.41 18.66 8.80
CA LEU A 72 9.26 19.86 8.89
C LEU A 72 9.83 20.28 7.54
N ALA A 73 10.27 19.32 6.73
CA ALA A 73 10.76 19.58 5.38
C ALA A 73 9.66 20.09 4.44
N ALA A 74 8.39 19.72 4.67
CA ALA A 74 7.23 20.28 3.98
C ALA A 74 6.95 21.74 4.34
N GLY A 75 7.48 22.23 5.45
CA GLY A 75 7.25 23.58 5.97
C GLY A 75 6.09 23.66 6.98
N LEU A 76 5.65 22.54 7.56
CA LEU A 76 4.72 22.57 8.68
C LEU A 76 5.43 23.17 9.91
N PRO A 77 4.70 23.89 10.79
CA PRO A 77 5.29 24.48 11.99
C PRO A 77 5.79 23.40 12.96
N GLU A 78 6.73 23.78 13.82
CA GLU A 78 7.34 22.88 14.80
C GLU A 78 6.33 22.30 15.82
N SER A 79 5.16 22.91 15.95
CA SER A 79 4.06 22.42 16.79
C SER A 79 3.38 21.16 16.24
N VAL A 80 3.50 20.88 14.93
CA VAL A 80 2.86 19.70 14.32
C VAL A 80 3.74 18.47 14.54
N PRO A 81 3.30 17.46 15.28
CA PRO A 81 4.05 16.24 15.52
C PRO A 81 4.09 15.35 14.26
N GLY A 82 4.81 14.24 14.37
CA GLY A 82 4.80 13.19 13.38
C GLY A 82 5.10 11.85 14.02
N VAL A 83 4.62 10.76 13.42
CA VAL A 83 4.93 9.40 13.84
C VAL A 83 5.08 8.47 12.66
N THR A 84 6.12 7.64 12.70
CA THR A 84 6.38 6.62 11.69
C THR A 84 5.88 5.27 12.17
N ILE A 85 5.17 4.54 11.30
CA ILE A 85 4.57 3.25 11.61
C ILE A 85 5.19 2.17 10.72
N ASP A 86 5.46 1.00 11.32
CA ASP A 86 5.77 -0.25 10.63
C ASP A 86 4.66 -1.28 10.92
N ARG A 87 3.89 -1.62 9.91
CA ARG A 87 3.01 -2.79 9.79
C ARG A 87 3.32 -3.49 8.48
N GLN A 88 4.59 -3.66 8.22
CA GLN A 88 5.05 -4.26 6.97
C GLN A 88 4.38 -3.59 5.74
N CYS A 89 3.98 -4.34 4.73
CA CYS A 89 3.35 -3.81 3.52
C CYS A 89 2.13 -2.90 3.80
N GLY A 90 1.40 -3.13 4.89
CA GLY A 90 0.21 -2.38 5.29
C GLY A 90 0.48 -1.07 6.04
N SER A 91 1.73 -0.64 6.19
CA SER A 91 2.11 0.51 7.04
C SER A 91 1.34 1.79 6.71
N ALA A 92 1.25 2.19 5.44
CA ALA A 92 0.50 3.39 5.05
C ALA A 92 -1.03 3.21 5.21
N GLN A 93 -1.58 2.01 4.97
CA GLN A 93 -2.99 1.75 5.24
C GLN A 93 -3.29 1.81 6.74
N GLN A 94 -2.36 1.33 7.58
CA GLN A 94 -2.46 1.46 9.03
C GLN A 94 -2.34 2.92 9.49
N ALA A 95 -1.53 3.74 8.82
CA ALA A 95 -1.47 5.18 9.07
C ALA A 95 -2.84 5.83 8.86
N VAL A 96 -3.53 5.49 7.76
CA VAL A 96 -4.91 5.94 7.50
C VAL A 96 -5.88 5.44 8.56
N HIS A 97 -5.76 4.17 9.00
CA HIS A 97 -6.59 3.64 10.09
C HIS A 97 -6.38 4.42 11.40
N PHE A 98 -5.15 4.72 11.78
CA PHE A 98 -4.87 5.47 13.00
C PHE A 98 -5.36 6.92 12.91
N ALA A 99 -5.21 7.57 11.76
CA ALA A 99 -5.77 8.89 11.52
C ALA A 99 -7.30 8.90 11.65
N ALA A 100 -7.98 7.94 10.99
CA ALA A 100 -9.42 7.80 11.09
C ALA A 100 -9.88 7.50 12.53
N GLN A 101 -9.17 6.64 13.27
CA GLN A 101 -9.44 6.35 14.68
C GLN A 101 -9.23 7.58 15.55
N GLY A 102 -8.17 8.37 15.34
CA GLY A 102 -7.93 9.64 16.03
C GLY A 102 -9.08 10.63 15.84
N VAL A 103 -9.53 10.79 14.60
CA VAL A 103 -10.69 11.63 14.26
C VAL A 103 -11.98 11.08 14.88
N MET A 104 -12.27 9.80 14.73
CA MET A 104 -13.48 9.16 15.27
C MET A 104 -13.53 9.19 16.80
N SER A 105 -12.38 9.15 17.48
CA SER A 105 -12.30 9.26 18.94
C SER A 105 -12.43 10.70 19.45
N GLY A 106 -12.32 11.70 18.58
CA GLY A 106 -12.34 13.11 18.92
C GLY A 106 -11.02 13.62 19.55
N THR A 107 -9.92 12.89 19.36
CA THR A 107 -8.59 13.32 19.84
C THR A 107 -7.84 14.17 18.82
N ALA A 108 -8.29 14.18 17.58
CA ALA A 108 -7.76 14.99 16.49
C ALA A 108 -8.89 15.35 15.51
N ASP A 109 -8.71 16.45 14.79
CA ASP A 109 -9.67 16.92 13.79
C ASP A 109 -9.13 16.86 12.36
N LEU A 110 -7.80 16.99 12.18
CA LEU A 110 -7.17 17.07 10.86
C LEU A 110 -5.80 16.41 10.85
N ILE A 111 -5.66 15.31 10.11
CA ILE A 111 -4.44 14.49 10.09
C ILE A 111 -4.01 14.22 8.64
N VAL A 112 -2.71 14.36 8.37
CA VAL A 112 -2.09 13.83 7.15
C VAL A 112 -1.63 12.41 7.41
N ALA A 113 -2.17 11.45 6.68
CA ALA A 113 -1.82 10.03 6.80
C ALA A 113 -1.33 9.48 5.46
N GLY A 114 -0.28 8.68 5.48
CA GLY A 114 0.25 8.13 4.24
C GLY A 114 1.48 7.27 4.45
N GLY A 115 2.42 7.32 3.51
CA GLY A 115 3.68 6.61 3.65
C GLY A 115 4.69 6.96 2.58
N VAL A 116 5.90 6.51 2.81
CA VAL A 116 7.05 6.70 1.92
C VAL A 116 7.96 5.50 1.98
N GLN A 117 8.57 5.17 0.84
CA GLN A 117 9.61 4.12 0.79
C GLN A 117 10.61 4.41 -0.30
N LYS A 118 11.87 4.14 -0.03
CA LYS A 118 12.98 4.25 -0.99
C LYS A 118 13.74 2.94 -1.12
N MET A 119 13.17 2.00 -1.86
CA MET A 119 13.75 0.65 -2.03
C MET A 119 14.95 0.62 -2.96
N SER A 120 15.15 1.67 -3.79
CA SER A 120 16.40 1.83 -4.58
C SER A 120 17.65 1.97 -3.72
N GLN A 121 17.49 2.52 -2.50
CA GLN A 121 18.59 2.73 -1.54
C GLN A 121 18.55 1.68 -0.41
N PHE A 122 17.38 1.36 0.08
CA PHE A 122 17.16 0.38 1.16
C PHE A 122 16.27 -0.75 0.61
N PRO A 123 16.85 -1.80 0.03
CA PRO A 123 16.09 -2.97 -0.39
C PRO A 123 15.34 -3.59 0.78
N ILE A 124 14.27 -4.32 0.47
CA ILE A 124 13.49 -5.05 1.48
C ILE A 124 14.41 -5.91 2.38
N LEU A 125 14.14 -5.93 3.69
CA LEU A 125 14.92 -6.60 4.73
C LEU A 125 16.28 -5.95 5.05
N SER A 126 16.57 -4.74 4.56
CA SER A 126 17.79 -4.02 4.91
C SER A 126 17.91 -3.79 6.43
N ALA A 127 16.80 -3.65 7.15
CA ALA A 127 16.80 -3.52 8.59
C ALA A 127 17.28 -4.81 9.30
N PHE A 128 17.03 -5.99 8.73
CA PHE A 128 17.54 -7.26 9.25
C PHE A 128 19.07 -7.31 9.12
N GLY A 129 19.60 -7.05 7.92
CA GLY A 129 21.05 -6.98 7.70
C GLY A 129 21.75 -5.92 8.56
N ALA A 130 21.09 -4.83 8.90
CA ALA A 130 21.63 -3.80 9.79
C ALA A 130 21.83 -4.32 11.23
N GLY A 131 21.21 -5.42 11.62
CA GLY A 131 21.37 -6.09 12.92
C GLY A 131 22.63 -6.97 13.03
N GLU A 132 23.22 -7.40 11.89
CA GLU A 132 24.37 -8.32 11.87
C GLU A 132 25.57 -7.85 12.71
N PRO A 133 25.99 -6.58 12.71
CA PRO A 133 27.08 -6.11 13.56
C PRO A 133 26.83 -6.25 15.05
N PHE A 134 25.57 -6.44 15.44
CA PHE A 134 25.12 -6.62 16.82
C PHE A 134 24.77 -8.07 17.15
N GLY A 135 25.04 -9.01 16.21
CA GLY A 135 24.77 -10.44 16.40
C GLY A 135 23.31 -10.82 16.20
N SER A 136 22.51 -9.98 15.54
CA SER A 136 21.10 -10.25 15.23
C SER A 136 20.92 -10.33 13.71
N VAL A 137 20.33 -11.41 13.21
CA VAL A 137 20.18 -11.65 11.75
C VAL A 137 18.75 -11.46 11.26
N ASP A 138 17.76 -11.78 12.09
CA ASP A 138 16.33 -11.67 11.79
C ASP A 138 15.51 -11.69 13.08
N PRO A 139 14.17 -11.45 13.04
CA PRO A 139 13.31 -11.42 14.21
C PRO A 139 13.02 -12.81 14.83
N TRP A 140 13.29 -13.91 14.15
CA TRP A 140 12.88 -15.27 14.55
C TRP A 140 14.03 -16.10 15.07
N THR A 141 15.25 -15.90 14.59
CA THR A 141 16.45 -16.63 15.02
C THR A 141 16.63 -16.44 16.53
N ASP A 142 16.85 -17.55 17.24
CA ASP A 142 16.99 -17.63 18.71
C ASP A 142 15.73 -17.23 19.50
N CYS A 143 14.60 -16.97 18.87
CA CYS A 143 13.32 -16.74 19.53
C CYS A 143 12.66 -18.08 19.93
N LYS A 144 12.85 -18.51 21.19
CA LYS A 144 12.36 -19.79 21.71
C LYS A 144 10.84 -19.97 21.52
N GLY A 145 10.04 -18.96 21.86
CA GLY A 145 8.59 -19.03 21.71
C GLY A 145 8.13 -19.17 20.26
N TRP A 146 8.91 -18.61 19.31
CA TRP A 146 8.65 -18.80 17.88
C TRP A 146 8.97 -20.24 17.46
N ALA A 147 10.14 -20.74 17.81
CA ALA A 147 10.59 -22.08 17.48
C ALA A 147 9.67 -23.17 18.07
N GLU A 148 9.20 -22.99 19.32
CA GLU A 148 8.24 -23.89 19.97
C GLU A 148 6.90 -23.97 19.23
N ARG A 149 6.46 -22.89 18.62
CA ARG A 149 5.14 -22.80 17.98
C ARG A 149 5.17 -23.13 16.49
N TYR A 150 6.18 -22.67 15.77
CA TYR A 150 6.24 -22.75 14.29
C TYR A 150 7.39 -23.62 13.79
N GLY A 151 8.25 -24.11 14.69
CA GLY A 151 9.42 -24.90 14.33
C GLY A 151 10.56 -24.07 13.75
N ASP A 152 11.65 -24.76 13.44
CA ASP A 152 12.80 -24.22 12.73
C ASP A 152 12.59 -24.40 11.23
N GLN A 153 11.96 -23.41 10.61
CA GLN A 153 11.66 -23.42 9.20
C GLN A 153 11.85 -22.03 8.58
N GLU A 154 12.14 -22.00 7.30
CA GLU A 154 12.27 -20.75 6.53
C GLU A 154 10.96 -19.95 6.58
N ILE A 155 11.07 -18.70 6.98
CA ILE A 155 10.00 -17.70 6.93
C ILE A 155 10.36 -16.74 5.79
N SER A 156 9.66 -16.87 4.66
CA SER A 156 9.94 -16.15 3.44
C SER A 156 8.67 -15.89 2.65
N GLN A 157 8.51 -14.67 2.16
CA GLN A 157 7.40 -14.32 1.27
C GLN A 157 7.44 -15.11 -0.06
N PHE A 158 8.63 -15.47 -0.54
CA PHE A 158 8.77 -16.27 -1.77
C PHE A 158 8.26 -17.68 -1.55
N ARG A 159 8.68 -18.32 -0.44
CA ARG A 159 8.16 -19.62 -0.03
C ARG A 159 6.66 -19.57 0.24
N GLY A 160 6.15 -18.55 0.93
CA GLY A 160 4.72 -18.37 1.17
C GLY A 160 3.93 -18.24 -0.13
N ALA A 161 4.41 -17.48 -1.10
CA ALA A 161 3.78 -17.34 -2.41
C ALA A 161 3.76 -18.65 -3.21
N GLU A 162 4.85 -19.46 -3.18
CA GLU A 162 4.86 -20.80 -3.78
C GLU A 162 3.88 -21.76 -3.08
N MET A 163 3.80 -21.72 -1.75
CA MET A 163 2.81 -22.52 -0.99
C MET A 163 1.38 -22.15 -1.38
N ILE A 164 1.07 -20.87 -1.61
CA ILE A 164 -0.22 -20.41 -2.10
C ILE A 164 -0.47 -20.95 -3.50
N ALA A 165 0.47 -20.81 -4.43
CA ALA A 165 0.34 -21.34 -5.78
C ALA A 165 0.06 -22.85 -5.77
N GLN A 166 0.75 -23.60 -4.93
CA GLN A 166 0.53 -25.04 -4.76
C GLN A 166 -0.85 -25.35 -4.16
N HIS A 167 -1.25 -24.64 -3.09
CA HIS A 167 -2.51 -24.91 -2.38
C HIS A 167 -3.74 -24.68 -3.26
N TRP A 168 -3.74 -23.62 -4.07
CA TRP A 168 -4.82 -23.29 -5.00
C TRP A 168 -4.63 -23.86 -6.41
N ASN A 169 -3.61 -24.71 -6.63
CA ASN A 169 -3.29 -25.32 -7.93
C ASN A 169 -3.10 -24.28 -9.05
N LEU A 170 -2.47 -23.15 -8.74
CA LEU A 170 -2.20 -22.10 -9.70
C LEU A 170 -0.95 -22.43 -10.51
N SER A 171 -1.13 -22.64 -11.80
CA SER A 171 -0.01 -22.93 -12.70
C SER A 171 0.88 -21.69 -12.92
N ARG A 172 2.06 -21.90 -13.46
CA ARG A 172 2.93 -20.82 -13.92
C ARG A 172 2.21 -19.93 -14.94
N GLU A 173 1.48 -20.53 -15.87
CA GLU A 173 0.74 -19.79 -16.90
C GLU A 173 -0.37 -18.92 -16.30
N ASP A 174 -1.10 -19.38 -15.29
CA ASP A 174 -2.14 -18.59 -14.61
C ASP A 174 -1.53 -17.33 -13.99
N ASN A 175 -0.40 -17.49 -13.29
CA ASN A 175 0.31 -16.38 -12.67
C ASN A 175 0.86 -15.39 -13.71
N GLU A 176 1.43 -15.87 -14.81
CA GLU A 176 1.96 -15.03 -15.90
C GLU A 176 0.85 -14.29 -16.65
N ARG A 177 -0.30 -14.91 -16.88
CA ARG A 177 -1.48 -14.26 -17.47
C ARG A 177 -2.01 -13.14 -16.60
N PHE A 178 -2.09 -13.36 -15.29
CA PHE A 178 -2.47 -12.33 -14.34
C PHE A 178 -1.49 -11.14 -14.37
N ALA A 179 -0.19 -11.40 -14.31
CA ALA A 179 0.84 -10.37 -14.35
C ALA A 179 0.83 -9.58 -15.66
N PHE A 180 0.63 -10.28 -16.79
CA PHE A 180 0.48 -9.63 -18.10
C PHE A 180 -0.74 -8.70 -18.11
N ALA A 181 -1.90 -9.15 -17.61
CA ALA A 181 -3.10 -8.33 -17.51
C ALA A 181 -2.89 -7.10 -16.63
N SER A 182 -2.17 -7.22 -15.50
CA SER A 182 -1.81 -6.07 -14.65
C SER A 182 -1.04 -5.00 -15.43
N HIS A 183 -0.03 -5.39 -16.23
CA HIS A 183 0.69 -4.45 -17.09
C HIS A 183 -0.20 -3.81 -18.15
N GLN A 184 -1.09 -4.57 -18.81
CA GLN A 184 -1.99 -4.04 -19.84
C GLN A 184 -2.97 -3.02 -19.22
N ARG A 185 -3.57 -3.33 -18.07
CA ARG A 185 -4.45 -2.42 -17.35
C ARG A 185 -3.74 -1.12 -16.95
N ALA A 186 -2.50 -1.20 -16.44
CA ALA A 186 -1.73 -0.03 -16.07
C ALA A 186 -1.38 0.85 -17.28
N LEU A 187 -0.99 0.25 -18.40
CA LEU A 187 -0.69 0.97 -19.64
C LEU A 187 -1.94 1.66 -20.21
N SER A 188 -3.08 0.99 -20.19
CA SER A 188 -4.36 1.57 -20.61
C SER A 188 -4.75 2.73 -19.69
N ALA A 189 -4.63 2.58 -18.38
CA ALA A 189 -4.92 3.64 -17.41
C ALA A 189 -4.03 4.88 -17.62
N ILE A 190 -2.75 4.68 -17.92
CA ILE A 190 -1.82 5.78 -18.26
C ILE A 190 -2.24 6.45 -19.56
N ALA A 191 -2.53 5.68 -20.61
CA ALA A 191 -2.89 6.21 -21.92
C ALA A 191 -4.23 7.00 -21.89
N GLU A 192 -5.14 6.62 -21.00
CA GLU A 192 -6.43 7.28 -20.80
C GLU A 192 -6.37 8.44 -19.78
N GLY A 193 -5.21 8.70 -19.18
CA GLY A 193 -5.04 9.78 -18.20
C GLY A 193 -5.70 9.53 -16.84
N ARG A 194 -6.02 8.29 -16.51
CA ARG A 194 -6.74 7.95 -15.27
C ARG A 194 -5.99 8.36 -14.00
N PHE A 195 -4.66 8.45 -14.06
CA PHE A 195 -3.79 8.81 -12.92
C PHE A 195 -3.49 10.32 -12.82
N GLU A 196 -3.91 11.16 -13.78
CA GLU A 196 -3.55 12.59 -13.81
C GLU A 196 -4.02 13.38 -12.58
N ARG A 197 -5.16 13.00 -12.00
CA ARG A 197 -5.72 13.69 -10.82
C ARG A 197 -5.06 13.24 -9.50
N GLU A 198 -4.48 12.06 -9.46
CA GLU A 198 -3.87 11.51 -8.26
C GLU A 198 -2.35 11.73 -8.19
N ILE A 199 -1.67 11.77 -9.35
CA ILE A 199 -0.23 11.99 -9.42
C ILE A 199 0.08 13.49 -9.30
N THR A 200 0.96 13.82 -8.36
CA THR A 200 1.61 15.12 -8.29
C THR A 200 3.03 14.98 -8.85
N PRO A 201 3.33 15.60 -10.02
CA PRO A 201 4.65 15.49 -10.64
C PRO A 201 5.78 15.87 -9.69
N PHE A 202 6.85 15.08 -9.69
CA PHE A 202 7.97 15.29 -8.77
C PHE A 202 9.30 14.86 -9.39
N ALA A 203 10.38 15.57 -9.09
CA ALA A 203 11.74 15.27 -9.54
C ALA A 203 11.88 15.06 -11.07
N GLY A 204 11.06 15.76 -11.85
CA GLY A 204 11.08 15.69 -13.32
C GLY A 204 10.30 14.50 -13.91
N ILE A 205 9.62 13.70 -13.11
CA ILE A 205 8.73 12.64 -13.59
C ILE A 205 7.26 12.94 -13.25
N SER A 206 6.36 12.54 -14.13
CA SER A 206 4.91 12.75 -14.01
C SER A 206 4.10 11.49 -14.29
N VAL A 207 4.75 10.37 -14.60
CA VAL A 207 4.14 9.10 -14.96
C VAL A 207 4.86 7.97 -14.22
N ASP A 208 4.13 6.95 -13.84
CA ASP A 208 4.68 5.74 -13.22
C ASP A 208 5.67 5.04 -14.17
N GLU A 209 6.86 4.70 -13.67
CA GLU A 209 7.94 4.14 -14.48
C GLU A 209 7.92 2.61 -14.56
N GLY A 210 7.04 1.95 -13.80
CA GLY A 210 7.00 0.48 -13.67
C GLY A 210 6.38 -0.27 -14.85
N PRO A 211 5.27 0.20 -15.47
CA PRO A 211 4.57 -0.54 -16.50
C PRO A 211 5.41 -0.83 -17.74
N ARG A 212 5.38 -2.06 -18.22
CA ARG A 212 6.25 -2.54 -19.31
C ARG A 212 5.46 -2.78 -20.58
N ALA A 213 5.53 -1.85 -21.52
CA ALA A 213 4.86 -1.94 -22.81
C ALA A 213 5.40 -3.07 -23.70
N ASP A 214 6.65 -3.50 -23.48
CA ASP A 214 7.32 -4.53 -24.27
C ASP A 214 7.22 -5.94 -23.66
N THR A 215 6.43 -6.13 -22.57
CA THR A 215 6.24 -7.45 -21.96
C THR A 215 5.30 -8.33 -22.79
N SER A 216 5.49 -9.64 -22.71
CA SER A 216 4.61 -10.64 -23.31
C SER A 216 4.66 -11.94 -22.54
N LEU A 217 3.64 -12.79 -22.68
CA LEU A 217 3.62 -14.12 -22.07
C LEU A 217 4.83 -14.97 -22.48
N GLU A 218 5.27 -14.85 -23.75
CA GLU A 218 6.44 -15.55 -24.25
C GLU A 218 7.73 -15.12 -23.53
N LYS A 219 7.91 -13.82 -23.31
CA LYS A 219 9.06 -13.29 -22.53
C LYS A 219 9.00 -13.76 -21.08
N MET A 220 7.82 -13.77 -20.47
CA MET A 220 7.62 -14.23 -19.08
C MET A 220 7.95 -15.72 -18.95
N ALA A 221 7.48 -16.55 -19.88
CA ALA A 221 7.74 -17.99 -19.91
C ALA A 221 9.24 -18.33 -20.00
N GLY A 222 10.06 -17.45 -20.56
CA GLY A 222 11.52 -17.60 -20.65
C GLY A 222 12.29 -17.27 -19.36
N LEU A 223 11.64 -16.73 -18.31
CA LEU A 223 12.33 -16.34 -17.08
C LEU A 223 12.61 -17.55 -16.16
N PRO A 224 13.71 -17.54 -15.40
CA PRO A 224 13.95 -18.54 -14.37
C PRO A 224 12.96 -18.38 -13.22
N THR A 225 12.67 -19.49 -12.54
CA THR A 225 11.85 -19.47 -11.31
C THR A 225 12.64 -18.85 -10.15
N LEU A 226 11.92 -18.22 -9.22
CA LEU A 226 12.50 -17.60 -8.02
C LEU A 226 13.00 -18.64 -7.02
N VAL A 227 12.34 -19.80 -6.99
CA VAL A 227 12.69 -20.94 -6.16
C VAL A 227 12.88 -22.15 -7.10
N GLU A 228 13.89 -22.97 -6.85
CA GLU A 228 14.15 -24.17 -7.65
C GLU A 228 12.92 -25.12 -7.62
N GLY A 229 12.45 -25.52 -8.79
CA GLY A 229 11.25 -26.36 -8.92
C GLY A 229 9.93 -25.64 -8.67
N GLY A 230 9.94 -24.34 -8.40
CA GLY A 230 8.74 -23.50 -8.22
C GLY A 230 8.11 -23.09 -9.53
N VAL A 231 6.98 -22.37 -9.42
CA VAL A 231 6.21 -21.83 -10.56
C VAL A 231 6.31 -20.31 -10.69
N LEU A 232 6.81 -19.61 -9.68
CA LEU A 232 6.88 -18.16 -9.65
C LEU A 232 8.18 -17.63 -10.25
N THR A 233 8.07 -16.56 -11.02
CA THR A 233 9.19 -15.85 -11.63
C THR A 233 9.20 -14.38 -11.20
N ALA A 234 10.26 -13.66 -11.52
CA ALA A 234 10.32 -12.22 -11.26
C ALA A 234 9.22 -11.41 -11.99
N ALA A 235 8.61 -11.97 -13.04
CA ALA A 235 7.53 -11.31 -13.77
C ALA A 235 6.21 -11.28 -12.99
N VAL A 236 6.01 -12.22 -12.04
CA VAL A 236 4.75 -12.38 -11.29
C VAL A 236 4.85 -11.85 -9.85
N ALA A 237 5.95 -11.16 -9.54
CA ALA A 237 6.21 -10.47 -8.28
C ALA A 237 6.16 -8.95 -8.45
N SER A 238 5.79 -8.25 -7.39
CA SER A 238 5.81 -6.78 -7.35
C SER A 238 7.21 -6.22 -7.57
N GLN A 239 7.28 -5.03 -8.16
CA GLN A 239 8.55 -4.39 -8.49
C GLN A 239 9.13 -3.61 -7.30
N ILE A 240 10.47 -3.64 -7.17
CA ILE A 240 11.23 -2.75 -6.28
C ILE A 240 11.03 -1.31 -6.77
N SER A 241 10.57 -0.43 -5.89
CA SER A 241 10.10 0.89 -6.27
C SER A 241 10.34 1.94 -5.19
N ASP A 242 10.36 3.20 -5.61
CA ASP A 242 10.42 4.37 -4.74
C ASP A 242 9.13 5.18 -4.88
N GLY A 243 8.63 5.78 -3.80
CA GLY A 243 7.45 6.62 -3.87
C GLY A 243 6.92 7.09 -2.52
N ALA A 244 6.05 8.07 -2.57
CA ALA A 244 5.26 8.56 -1.44
C ALA A 244 3.80 8.77 -1.85
N ALA A 245 2.88 8.55 -0.92
CA ALA A 245 1.46 8.81 -1.09
C ALA A 245 0.85 9.25 0.24
N GLY A 246 -0.22 10.02 0.19
CA GLY A 246 -0.88 10.48 1.40
C GLY A 246 -2.31 10.92 1.15
N LEU A 247 -3.04 10.97 2.25
CA LEU A 247 -4.43 11.39 2.34
C LEU A 247 -4.57 12.45 3.44
N LEU A 248 -5.49 13.38 3.25
CA LEU A 248 -5.93 14.31 4.28
C LEU A 248 -7.23 13.78 4.89
N ILE A 249 -7.15 13.45 6.18
CA ILE A 249 -8.26 12.89 6.96
C ILE A 249 -8.79 13.94 7.90
N ALA A 250 -10.12 14.16 7.89
CA ALA A 250 -10.76 15.22 8.64
C ALA A 250 -11.99 14.75 9.44
N SER A 251 -12.25 15.43 10.57
CA SER A 251 -13.52 15.38 11.29
C SER A 251 -14.56 16.28 10.62
N GLN A 252 -15.83 16.13 10.97
CA GLN A 252 -16.88 17.08 10.56
C GLN A 252 -16.58 18.51 11.05
N ALA A 253 -16.01 18.65 12.24
CA ALA A 253 -15.65 19.96 12.77
C ALA A 253 -14.56 20.65 11.91
N ALA A 254 -13.56 19.90 11.44
CA ALA A 254 -12.56 20.43 10.51
C ALA A 254 -13.16 20.74 9.13
N VAL A 255 -14.05 19.89 8.62
CA VAL A 255 -14.80 20.13 7.37
C VAL A 255 -15.52 21.48 7.45
N ASP A 256 -16.29 21.70 8.51
CA ASP A 256 -17.07 22.92 8.69
C ASP A 256 -16.18 24.15 8.91
N ARG A 257 -15.11 24.00 9.72
CA ARG A 257 -14.20 25.09 10.06
C ARG A 257 -13.41 25.61 8.86
N PHE A 258 -12.95 24.72 8.00
CA PHE A 258 -12.08 25.08 6.86
C PHE A 258 -12.82 25.08 5.52
N GLY A 259 -14.14 24.81 5.51
CA GLY A 259 -14.94 24.77 4.28
C GLY A 259 -14.49 23.66 3.33
N LEU A 260 -14.06 22.52 3.86
CA LEU A 260 -13.55 21.39 3.09
C LEU A 260 -14.69 20.61 2.43
N THR A 261 -14.39 19.94 1.34
CA THR A 261 -15.36 19.07 0.67
C THR A 261 -14.95 17.61 0.84
N PRO A 262 -15.67 16.82 1.66
CA PRO A 262 -15.43 15.39 1.78
C PRO A 262 -15.63 14.68 0.43
N ARG A 263 -14.65 13.87 0.02
CA ARG A 263 -14.72 13.05 -1.20
C ARG A 263 -15.22 11.64 -0.90
N ALA A 264 -14.83 11.12 0.27
CA ALA A 264 -15.28 9.83 0.78
C ALA A 264 -15.27 9.83 2.31
N ARG A 265 -15.88 8.82 2.91
CA ARG A 265 -15.72 8.51 4.33
C ARG A 265 -15.15 7.10 4.53
N ILE A 266 -14.50 6.89 5.65
CA ILE A 266 -14.08 5.56 6.08
C ILE A 266 -15.33 4.82 6.59
N HIS A 267 -15.87 3.92 5.76
CA HIS A 267 -17.06 3.14 6.09
C HIS A 267 -16.72 1.98 7.06
N HIS A 268 -15.60 1.30 6.82
CA HIS A 268 -15.09 0.23 7.68
C HIS A 268 -13.58 0.15 7.64
N MET A 269 -12.98 -0.23 8.76
CA MET A 269 -11.55 -0.56 8.84
C MET A 269 -11.35 -1.70 9.83
N SER A 270 -10.50 -2.64 9.49
CA SER A 270 -10.10 -3.74 10.37
C SER A 270 -8.74 -4.31 9.99
N VAL A 271 -8.14 -5.01 10.94
CA VAL A 271 -6.89 -5.75 10.77
C VAL A 271 -7.08 -7.16 11.27
N ARG A 272 -6.53 -8.15 10.56
CA ARG A 272 -6.57 -9.56 10.97
C ARG A 272 -5.20 -10.21 10.79
N GLY A 273 -4.93 -11.17 11.66
CA GLY A 273 -3.82 -12.10 11.52
C GLY A 273 -4.29 -13.43 10.95
N ALA A 274 -3.37 -14.14 10.30
CA ALA A 274 -3.52 -15.48 9.78
C ALA A 274 -2.19 -16.26 9.99
N ASP A 275 -1.99 -17.38 9.29
CA ASP A 275 -0.78 -18.18 9.36
C ASP A 275 0.46 -17.38 8.92
N PRO A 276 1.45 -17.16 9.80
CA PRO A 276 2.66 -16.40 9.49
C PRO A 276 3.63 -17.16 8.58
N VAL A 277 3.49 -18.48 8.42
CA VAL A 277 4.32 -19.32 7.54
C VAL A 277 3.85 -19.21 6.10
N MET A 278 2.54 -19.37 5.84
CA MET A 278 1.95 -19.05 4.52
C MET A 278 1.95 -17.54 4.26
N MET A 279 2.04 -16.74 5.30
CA MET A 279 2.24 -15.28 5.33
C MET A 279 1.20 -14.46 4.54
N LEU A 280 0.94 -14.79 3.28
CA LEU A 280 0.28 -13.90 2.33
C LEU A 280 -1.22 -14.20 2.12
N THR A 281 -1.80 -15.11 2.91
CA THR A 281 -3.23 -15.51 2.81
C THR A 281 -4.17 -14.63 3.65
N ALA A 282 -3.65 -13.79 4.54
CA ALA A 282 -4.44 -13.00 5.47
C ALA A 282 -5.49 -12.08 4.82
N PRO A 283 -5.34 -11.54 3.59
CA PRO A 283 -6.39 -10.77 2.91
C PRO A 283 -7.73 -11.53 2.79
N ILE A 284 -7.71 -12.86 2.65
CA ILE A 284 -8.91 -13.70 2.53
C ILE A 284 -9.77 -13.60 3.81
N PRO A 285 -9.33 -14.09 5.00
CA PRO A 285 -10.13 -14.00 6.20
C PRO A 285 -10.37 -12.55 6.67
N ALA A 286 -9.50 -11.61 6.32
CA ALA A 286 -9.70 -10.21 6.64
C ALA A 286 -10.85 -9.60 5.84
N THR A 287 -10.95 -9.88 4.53
CA THR A 287 -12.07 -9.45 3.69
C THR A 287 -13.39 -10.09 4.14
N GLN A 288 -13.40 -11.40 4.36
CA GLN A 288 -14.59 -12.09 4.89
C GLN A 288 -15.08 -11.49 6.20
N HIS A 289 -14.15 -11.15 7.11
CA HIS A 289 -14.48 -10.46 8.35
C HIS A 289 -15.09 -9.09 8.12
N ALA A 290 -14.51 -8.26 7.24
CA ALA A 290 -14.99 -6.92 6.94
C ALA A 290 -16.41 -6.95 6.34
N LEU A 291 -16.65 -7.80 5.35
CA LEU A 291 -17.97 -7.99 4.75
C LEU A 291 -19.01 -8.46 5.78
N LYS A 292 -18.65 -9.44 6.63
CA LYS A 292 -19.54 -9.88 7.72
C LYS A 292 -19.84 -8.77 8.73
N ARG A 293 -18.86 -7.95 9.09
CA ARG A 293 -19.02 -6.86 10.08
C ARG A 293 -19.89 -5.72 9.58
N THR A 294 -19.84 -5.45 8.29
CA THR A 294 -20.65 -4.40 7.63
C THR A 294 -22.02 -4.90 7.17
N GLY A 295 -22.21 -6.21 7.11
CA GLY A 295 -23.42 -6.82 6.52
C GLY A 295 -23.43 -6.72 4.99
N MET A 296 -22.31 -6.37 4.38
CA MET A 296 -22.15 -6.28 2.93
C MET A 296 -21.75 -7.62 2.33
N SER A 297 -22.05 -7.79 1.06
CA SER A 297 -21.49 -8.82 0.18
C SER A 297 -20.41 -8.23 -0.72
N ILE A 298 -19.62 -9.07 -1.38
CA ILE A 298 -18.63 -8.57 -2.34
C ILE A 298 -19.30 -7.88 -3.54
N ALA A 299 -20.52 -8.25 -3.88
CA ALA A 299 -21.30 -7.63 -4.96
C ALA A 299 -21.75 -6.18 -4.65
N ASP A 300 -21.67 -5.74 -3.39
CA ASP A 300 -21.94 -4.36 -2.99
C ASP A 300 -20.71 -3.45 -3.19
N ILE A 301 -19.56 -4.02 -3.56
CA ILE A 301 -18.28 -3.32 -3.74
C ILE A 301 -18.06 -3.03 -5.22
N ASP A 302 -18.01 -1.74 -5.59
CA ASP A 302 -17.88 -1.29 -6.97
C ASP A 302 -16.44 -1.39 -7.50
N ALA A 303 -15.43 -1.26 -6.63
CA ALA A 303 -14.02 -1.39 -6.99
C ALA A 303 -13.21 -1.97 -5.83
N VAL A 304 -12.21 -2.78 -6.15
CA VAL A 304 -11.28 -3.38 -5.19
C VAL A 304 -9.86 -3.05 -5.58
N GLU A 305 -9.07 -2.57 -4.61
CA GLU A 305 -7.62 -2.50 -4.70
C GLU A 305 -7.00 -3.52 -3.74
N ILE A 306 -6.47 -4.61 -4.27
CA ILE A 306 -5.71 -5.61 -3.52
C ILE A 306 -4.24 -5.57 -3.94
N ASN A 307 -3.31 -5.50 -2.98
CA ASN A 307 -1.90 -5.42 -3.33
C ASN A 307 -1.40 -6.70 -4.03
N GLU A 308 -0.79 -6.53 -5.19
CA GLU A 308 -0.18 -7.59 -5.99
C GLU A 308 1.27 -7.84 -5.53
N ALA A 309 1.46 -8.29 -4.27
CA ALA A 309 2.81 -8.67 -3.83
C ALA A 309 3.38 -9.79 -4.72
N PHE A 310 2.53 -10.77 -5.02
CA PHE A 310 2.72 -11.84 -6.00
C PHE A 310 1.37 -12.19 -6.64
N ALA A 311 1.36 -12.62 -7.89
CA ALA A 311 0.14 -12.99 -8.60
C ALA A 311 -0.73 -14.03 -7.84
N PRO A 312 -0.18 -15.11 -7.25
CA PRO A 312 -0.99 -16.13 -6.57
C PRO A 312 -1.76 -15.58 -5.36
N VAL A 313 -1.30 -14.49 -4.74
CA VAL A 313 -2.01 -13.85 -3.62
C VAL A 313 -3.39 -13.34 -4.08
N VAL A 314 -3.42 -12.64 -5.21
CA VAL A 314 -4.67 -12.09 -5.75
C VAL A 314 -5.53 -13.19 -6.34
N LEU A 315 -4.94 -14.15 -7.07
CA LEU A 315 -5.67 -15.28 -7.64
C LEU A 315 -6.35 -16.14 -6.57
N ALA A 316 -5.65 -16.44 -5.47
CA ALA A 316 -6.23 -17.15 -4.33
C ALA A 316 -7.36 -16.35 -3.66
N TRP A 317 -7.16 -15.03 -3.49
CA TRP A 317 -8.19 -14.16 -2.94
C TRP A 317 -9.44 -14.10 -3.84
N LEU A 318 -9.27 -14.00 -5.16
CA LEU A 318 -10.38 -14.02 -6.13
C LEU A 318 -11.18 -15.33 -6.03
N ALA A 319 -10.50 -16.48 -5.90
CA ALA A 319 -11.13 -17.79 -5.78
C ALA A 319 -11.96 -17.94 -4.48
N GLU A 320 -11.47 -17.36 -3.37
CA GLU A 320 -12.11 -17.50 -2.05
C GLU A 320 -13.20 -16.46 -1.75
N ILE A 321 -13.12 -15.30 -2.39
CA ILE A 321 -14.08 -14.19 -2.18
C ILE A 321 -15.17 -14.18 -3.24
N ASP A 322 -14.95 -14.85 -4.36
CA ASP A 322 -15.86 -14.88 -5.52
C ASP A 322 -16.15 -13.46 -6.07
N ALA A 323 -15.08 -12.64 -6.13
CA ALA A 323 -15.16 -11.28 -6.66
C ALA A 323 -15.07 -11.28 -8.19
N ASP A 324 -15.75 -10.34 -8.84
CA ASP A 324 -15.61 -10.11 -10.27
C ASP A 324 -14.18 -9.60 -10.59
N PRO A 325 -13.38 -10.35 -11.37
CA PRO A 325 -12.01 -9.95 -11.70
C PRO A 325 -11.90 -8.59 -12.41
N GLU A 326 -12.97 -8.11 -13.04
CA GLU A 326 -12.95 -6.80 -13.73
C GLU A 326 -13.04 -5.63 -12.76
N THR A 327 -13.58 -5.84 -11.56
CA THR A 327 -13.64 -4.82 -10.49
C THR A 327 -12.37 -4.77 -9.66
N VAL A 328 -11.47 -5.77 -9.80
CA VAL A 328 -10.26 -5.91 -8.99
C VAL A 328 -9.05 -5.36 -9.73
N ASN A 329 -8.37 -4.39 -9.11
CA ASN A 329 -7.21 -3.68 -9.68
C ASN A 329 -7.45 -3.22 -11.13
N PRO A 330 -8.53 -2.45 -11.40
CA PRO A 330 -8.94 -2.11 -12.77
C PRO A 330 -7.91 -1.25 -13.51
N ASN A 331 -7.01 -0.62 -12.77
CA ASN A 331 -5.93 0.21 -13.32
C ASN A 331 -4.54 -0.45 -13.23
N GLY A 332 -4.50 -1.78 -13.06
CA GLY A 332 -3.27 -2.51 -12.77
C GLY A 332 -2.83 -2.35 -11.31
N GLY A 333 -1.93 -3.20 -10.85
CA GLY A 333 -1.47 -3.23 -9.47
C GLY A 333 0.05 -3.24 -9.33
N ALA A 334 0.55 -3.71 -8.20
CA ALA A 334 1.96 -3.60 -7.83
C ALA A 334 2.94 -4.36 -8.74
N ILE A 335 2.48 -5.38 -9.45
CA ILE A 335 3.27 -6.09 -10.45
C ILE A 335 3.65 -5.14 -11.59
N ALA A 336 2.71 -4.30 -12.03
CA ALA A 336 2.93 -3.32 -13.08
C ALA A 336 3.44 -1.99 -12.55
N LEU A 337 2.73 -1.40 -11.58
CA LEU A 337 2.97 -0.03 -11.09
C LEU A 337 4.12 0.04 -10.08
N GLY A 338 4.44 -1.08 -9.40
CA GLY A 338 5.44 -1.10 -8.35
C GLY A 338 4.87 -1.11 -6.93
N HIS A 339 5.73 -1.48 -5.98
CA HIS A 339 5.37 -1.67 -4.57
C HIS A 339 6.37 -0.95 -3.65
N PRO A 340 6.35 0.39 -3.59
CA PRO A 340 7.10 1.09 -2.54
C PRO A 340 6.45 0.78 -1.20
N ILE A 341 6.99 -0.23 -0.49
CA ILE A 341 6.30 -1.01 0.56
C ILE A 341 5.61 -0.11 1.59
N GLY A 342 6.34 0.80 2.23
CA GLY A 342 5.80 1.70 3.25
C GLY A 342 4.76 2.71 2.75
N CYS A 343 4.68 2.93 1.42
CA CYS A 343 3.78 3.87 0.76
C CYS A 343 2.54 3.19 0.17
N THR A 344 2.62 1.90 -0.17
CA THR A 344 1.64 1.22 -1.03
C THR A 344 0.21 1.32 -0.50
N GLY A 345 0.00 1.19 0.83
CA GLY A 345 -1.36 1.29 1.39
C GLY A 345 -2.06 2.62 1.09
N ALA A 346 -1.34 3.73 1.11
CA ALA A 346 -1.88 5.04 0.73
C ALA A 346 -2.01 5.18 -0.80
N ARG A 347 -1.08 4.60 -1.58
CA ARG A 347 -1.17 4.58 -3.05
C ARG A 347 -2.44 3.86 -3.51
N LEU A 348 -2.71 2.67 -2.97
CA LEU A 348 -3.93 1.90 -3.28
C LEU A 348 -5.20 2.70 -2.92
N MET A 349 -5.24 3.31 -1.72
CA MET A 349 -6.39 4.12 -1.29
C MET A 349 -6.61 5.33 -2.21
N THR A 350 -5.53 5.97 -2.64
CA THR A 350 -5.58 7.09 -3.58
C THR A 350 -6.18 6.64 -4.91
N SER A 351 -5.67 5.55 -5.50
CA SER A 351 -6.20 5.03 -6.77
C SER A 351 -7.65 4.56 -6.63
N LEU A 352 -8.00 3.89 -5.52
CA LEU A 352 -9.36 3.44 -5.25
C LEU A 352 -10.36 4.61 -5.19
N LEU A 353 -10.02 5.69 -4.48
CA LEU A 353 -10.86 6.88 -4.41
C LEU A 353 -11.11 7.50 -5.79
N HIS A 354 -10.03 7.68 -6.56
CA HIS A 354 -10.13 8.26 -7.91
C HIS A 354 -10.88 7.36 -8.89
N GLU A 355 -10.76 6.04 -8.74
CA GLU A 355 -11.52 5.08 -9.56
C GLU A 355 -13.02 5.12 -9.25
N LEU A 356 -13.40 5.19 -7.97
CA LEU A 356 -14.81 5.36 -7.57
C LEU A 356 -15.40 6.67 -8.13
N GLU A 357 -14.63 7.75 -8.11
CA GLU A 357 -15.07 9.02 -8.69
C GLU A 357 -15.20 8.94 -10.23
N ARG A 358 -14.27 8.26 -10.90
CA ARG A 358 -14.27 8.10 -12.35
C ARG A 358 -15.45 7.26 -12.84
N THR A 359 -15.78 6.19 -12.11
CA THR A 359 -16.84 5.23 -12.49
C THR A 359 -18.22 5.61 -11.96
N GLY A 360 -18.29 6.51 -10.97
CA GLY A 360 -19.51 6.80 -10.21
C GLY A 360 -19.83 5.73 -9.16
N GLY A 361 -18.92 4.80 -8.89
CA GLY A 361 -19.05 3.77 -7.86
C GLY A 361 -19.19 4.38 -6.47
N ARG A 362 -19.83 3.66 -5.55
CA ARG A 362 -20.08 4.13 -4.19
C ARG A 362 -19.12 3.52 -3.18
N TYR A 363 -18.95 2.21 -3.18
CA TYR A 363 -18.13 1.50 -2.22
C TYR A 363 -16.88 0.93 -2.87
N GLY A 364 -15.74 1.20 -2.22
CA GLY A 364 -14.46 0.62 -2.61
C GLY A 364 -13.84 -0.15 -1.45
N LEU A 365 -13.24 -1.31 -1.74
CA LEU A 365 -12.54 -2.13 -0.77
C LEU A 365 -11.04 -2.14 -1.07
N GLN A 366 -10.23 -1.91 -0.05
CA GLN A 366 -8.78 -2.06 -0.13
C GLN A 366 -8.32 -3.12 0.85
N THR A 367 -7.42 -4.01 0.40
CA THR A 367 -6.73 -4.97 1.27
C THR A 367 -5.32 -5.26 0.79
N MET A 368 -4.49 -5.79 1.68
CA MET A 368 -3.13 -6.22 1.32
C MET A 368 -2.60 -7.25 2.30
N CYS A 369 -1.76 -8.15 1.78
CA CYS A 369 -0.99 -9.07 2.60
C CYS A 369 0.21 -8.35 3.22
N GLU A 370 0.55 -8.73 4.44
CA GLU A 370 1.61 -8.11 5.22
C GLU A 370 2.54 -9.17 5.82
N GLY A 371 3.80 -8.84 5.93
CA GLY A 371 4.77 -9.70 6.61
C GLY A 371 4.27 -10.13 7.99
N GLY A 372 4.56 -11.38 8.37
CA GLY A 372 4.07 -11.96 9.63
C GLY A 372 2.63 -12.50 9.56
N GLY A 373 2.03 -12.62 8.38
CA GLY A 373 0.70 -13.22 8.21
C GLY A 373 -0.43 -12.30 8.67
N GLN A 374 -0.42 -11.04 8.26
CA GLN A 374 -1.43 -10.05 8.62
C GLN A 374 -2.06 -9.44 7.37
N ALA A 375 -3.20 -8.76 7.54
CA ALA A 375 -3.83 -7.95 6.51
C ALA A 375 -4.69 -6.83 7.10
N ASN A 376 -4.57 -5.64 6.53
CA ASN A 376 -5.53 -4.56 6.69
C ASN A 376 -6.67 -4.70 5.67
N VAL A 377 -7.88 -4.30 6.06
CA VAL A 377 -9.00 -4.07 5.15
C VAL A 377 -9.62 -2.71 5.45
N THR A 378 -9.87 -1.94 4.41
CA THR A 378 -10.60 -0.68 4.48
C THR A 378 -11.73 -0.70 3.45
N ILE A 379 -12.94 -0.32 3.86
CA ILE A 379 -14.02 0.00 2.92
C ILE A 379 -14.25 1.50 3.00
N ILE A 380 -14.15 2.17 1.88
CA ILE A 380 -14.49 3.59 1.76
C ILE A 380 -15.83 3.75 1.04
N GLU A 381 -16.57 4.78 1.41
CA GLU A 381 -17.80 5.18 0.73
C GLU A 381 -17.60 6.54 0.09
N ARG A 382 -17.68 6.63 -1.24
CA ARG A 382 -17.65 7.89 -1.98
C ARG A 382 -18.92 8.70 -1.66
N LEU A 383 -18.75 10.01 -1.47
CA LEU A 383 -19.83 10.96 -1.14
C LEU A 383 -20.25 11.78 -2.37
#